data_6a7a9459d21825d6e376b223c0a1e819
#
_entry.id   6a7a9459d21825d6e376b223c0a1e819
#
_cell.length_a   1.000
_cell.length_b   1.000
_cell.length_c   1.000
_cell.angle_alpha   90.00
_cell.angle_beta   90.00
_cell.angle_gamma   90.00
#
_symmetry.space_group_name_H-M   'P 1'
#
loop_
_entity.id
_entity.type
_entity.pdbx_description
1 polymer ?
#
loop_
_entity_poly.entity_id
_entity_poly.type
_entity_poly.pdbx_seq_one_letter_code
_entity_poly.pdbx_strand_id
1 'polypeptide(L)'
;MTATRIHLVLAALMGFVGVALLAAAAHVALDPGHAQTAGQMLMFHASVVMGATAARKGGYLQDALARIALSAIILGACLFSADLARRGFSGEALFPRAAPIGGWFMLGGWLGLTIAALTAKRA
;
A
#
# COMPACT_ATOMS: atom_id res chain seq x y z
N MET A 1 -17.74 3.50 -11.26
CA MET A 1 -16.42 2.81 -11.38
C MET A 1 -16.43 1.59 -10.48
N THR A 2 -16.00 0.44 -10.98
CA THR A 2 -15.99 -0.79 -10.19
C THR A 2 -14.85 -0.80 -9.16
N ALA A 3 -15.01 -1.62 -8.10
CA ALA A 3 -13.94 -1.81 -7.11
C ALA A 3 -12.65 -2.30 -7.76
N THR A 4 -12.76 -3.20 -8.73
CA THR A 4 -11.60 -3.72 -9.48
C THR A 4 -10.84 -2.58 -10.15
N ARG A 5 -11.54 -1.72 -10.87
CA ARG A 5 -10.91 -0.57 -11.54
C ARG A 5 -10.28 0.40 -10.56
N ILE A 6 -10.98 0.70 -9.46
CA ILE A 6 -10.45 1.60 -8.41
C ILE A 6 -9.16 1.04 -7.85
N HIS A 7 -9.14 -0.24 -7.46
CA HIS A 7 -7.95 -0.86 -6.89
C HIS A 7 -6.79 -0.88 -7.89
N LEU A 8 -7.05 -1.18 -9.16
CA LEU A 8 -6.00 -1.20 -10.18
C LEU A 8 -5.44 0.21 -10.46
N VAL A 9 -6.32 1.22 -10.54
CA VAL A 9 -5.87 2.61 -10.73
C VAL A 9 -5.04 3.07 -9.54
N LEU A 10 -5.50 2.82 -8.33
CA LEU A 10 -4.75 3.21 -7.12
C LEU A 10 -3.42 2.47 -7.02
N ALA A 11 -3.40 1.18 -7.34
CA ALA A 11 -2.16 0.41 -7.35
C ALA A 11 -1.15 0.99 -8.35
N ALA A 12 -1.60 1.32 -9.55
CA ALA A 12 -0.73 1.92 -10.58
C ALA A 12 -0.20 3.28 -10.13
N LEU A 13 -1.04 4.13 -9.54
CA LEU A 13 -0.62 5.43 -9.01
C LEU A 13 0.35 5.28 -7.84
N MET A 14 0.12 4.31 -6.94
CA MET A 14 1.05 4.02 -5.85
C MET A 14 2.42 3.60 -6.39
N GLY A 15 2.44 2.77 -7.42
CA GLY A 15 3.68 2.39 -8.08
C GLY A 15 4.40 3.58 -8.71
N PHE A 16 3.68 4.44 -9.40
CA PHE A 16 4.22 5.66 -9.99
C PHE A 16 4.84 6.56 -8.91
N VAL A 17 4.09 6.83 -7.85
CA VAL A 17 4.58 7.68 -6.74
C VAL A 17 5.76 7.01 -6.02
N GLY A 18 5.71 5.69 -5.84
CA GLY A 18 6.80 4.95 -5.23
C GLY A 18 8.11 5.09 -5.99
N VAL A 19 8.08 4.97 -7.32
CA VAL A 19 9.27 5.20 -8.15
C VAL A 19 9.76 6.64 -8.03
N ALA A 20 8.85 7.61 -8.07
CA ALA A 20 9.18 9.02 -7.93
C ALA A 20 9.83 9.31 -6.57
N LEU A 21 9.32 8.72 -5.49
CA LEU A 21 9.91 8.87 -4.15
C LEU A 21 11.31 8.28 -4.07
N LEU A 22 11.54 7.11 -4.67
CA LEU A 22 12.87 6.51 -4.69
C LEU A 22 13.87 7.36 -5.46
N ALA A 23 13.45 7.90 -6.59
CA ALA A 23 14.30 8.80 -7.37
C ALA A 23 14.61 10.08 -6.58
N ALA A 24 13.59 10.70 -5.98
CA ALA A 24 13.78 11.92 -5.19
C ALA A 24 14.62 11.66 -3.93
N ALA A 25 14.48 10.50 -3.29
CA ALA A 25 15.27 10.13 -2.13
C ALA A 25 16.76 10.11 -2.43
N ALA A 26 17.13 9.67 -3.63
CA ALA A 26 18.52 9.59 -4.05
C ALA A 26 19.15 10.97 -4.31
N HIS A 27 18.35 12.01 -4.58
CA HIS A 27 18.87 13.28 -5.06
C HIS A 27 18.60 14.48 -4.15
N VAL A 28 17.44 14.54 -3.47
CA VAL A 28 17.02 15.78 -2.79
C VAL A 28 16.52 15.58 -1.36
N ALA A 29 16.55 14.38 -0.80
CA ALA A 29 16.02 14.12 0.53
C ALA A 29 16.98 14.61 1.63
N LEU A 30 16.42 15.19 2.71
CA LEU A 30 17.15 15.52 3.92
C LEU A 30 17.53 14.26 4.71
N ASP A 31 16.59 13.31 4.75
CA ASP A 31 16.80 11.99 5.34
C ASP A 31 16.48 10.94 4.28
N PRO A 32 17.50 10.52 3.50
CA PRO A 32 17.30 9.55 2.43
C PRO A 32 16.72 8.22 2.90
N GLY A 33 17.04 7.78 4.12
CA GLY A 33 16.54 6.51 4.66
C GLY A 33 15.03 6.51 4.81
N HIS A 34 14.44 7.56 5.38
CA HIS A 34 12.99 7.68 5.50
C HIS A 34 12.31 7.79 4.13
N ALA A 35 12.85 8.61 3.24
CA ALA A 35 12.30 8.79 1.91
C ALA A 35 12.36 7.51 1.08
N GLN A 36 13.47 6.76 1.18
CA GLN A 36 13.62 5.49 0.51
C GLN A 36 12.63 4.44 1.03
N THR A 37 12.47 4.34 2.34
CA THR A 37 11.51 3.43 2.95
C THR A 37 10.08 3.76 2.50
N ALA A 38 9.74 5.04 2.43
CA ALA A 38 8.44 5.48 1.92
C ALA A 38 8.17 4.94 0.51
N GLY A 39 9.12 5.09 -0.40
CA GLY A 39 9.01 4.62 -1.78
C GLY A 39 8.91 3.10 -1.86
N GLN A 40 9.76 2.39 -1.12
CA GLN A 40 9.78 0.93 -1.12
C GLN A 40 8.46 0.35 -0.60
N MET A 41 7.97 0.84 0.52
CA MET A 41 6.70 0.36 1.10
C MET A 41 5.53 0.62 0.15
N LEU A 42 5.54 1.76 -0.51
CA LEU A 42 4.49 2.09 -1.46
C LEU A 42 4.53 1.15 -2.66
N MET A 43 5.72 0.87 -3.21
CA MET A 43 5.88 -0.03 -4.36
C MET A 43 5.54 -1.48 -4.02
N PHE A 44 5.99 -2.00 -2.86
CA PHE A 44 5.67 -3.36 -2.45
C PHE A 44 4.16 -3.54 -2.37
N HIS A 45 3.46 -2.59 -1.76
CA HIS A 45 2.01 -2.70 -1.58
C HIS A 45 1.23 -2.41 -2.85
N ALA A 46 1.75 -1.56 -3.73
CA ALA A 46 1.20 -1.38 -5.08
C ALA A 46 1.17 -2.72 -5.83
N SER A 47 2.28 -3.46 -5.79
CA SER A 47 2.41 -4.76 -6.43
C SER A 47 1.41 -5.78 -5.84
N VAL A 48 1.26 -5.77 -4.51
CA VAL A 48 0.31 -6.65 -3.83
C VAL A 48 -1.13 -6.34 -4.24
N VAL A 49 -1.50 -5.06 -4.28
CA VAL A 49 -2.85 -4.66 -4.68
C VAL A 49 -3.13 -5.07 -6.12
N MET A 50 -2.16 -4.90 -7.01
CA MET A 50 -2.29 -5.32 -8.41
C MET A 50 -2.51 -6.83 -8.52
N GLY A 51 -1.64 -7.62 -7.90
CA GLY A 51 -1.70 -9.09 -7.96
C GLY A 51 -2.92 -9.65 -7.24
N ALA A 52 -3.23 -9.14 -6.07
CA ALA A 52 -4.37 -9.62 -5.29
C ALA A 52 -5.72 -9.27 -5.94
N THR A 53 -5.79 -8.12 -6.63
CA THR A 53 -6.98 -7.77 -7.42
C THR A 53 -7.22 -8.78 -8.52
N ALA A 54 -6.16 -9.19 -9.23
CA ALA A 54 -6.25 -10.23 -10.25
C ALA A 54 -6.66 -11.58 -9.64
N ALA A 55 -6.07 -11.96 -8.51
CA ALA A 55 -6.41 -13.19 -7.81
C ALA A 55 -7.86 -13.20 -7.33
N ARG A 56 -8.36 -12.07 -6.84
CA ARG A 56 -9.76 -11.91 -6.45
C ARG A 56 -10.70 -12.10 -7.64
N LYS A 57 -10.38 -11.46 -8.77
CA LYS A 57 -11.17 -11.61 -10.00
C LYS A 57 -11.14 -13.05 -10.52
N GLY A 58 -10.03 -13.74 -10.32
CA GLY A 58 -9.90 -15.15 -10.69
C GLY A 58 -10.62 -16.12 -9.75
N GLY A 59 -11.16 -15.63 -8.63
CA GLY A 59 -11.88 -16.47 -7.67
C GLY A 59 -11.00 -17.13 -6.61
N TYR A 60 -9.71 -16.77 -6.54
CA TYR A 60 -8.76 -17.33 -5.59
C TYR A 60 -8.75 -16.63 -4.24
N LEU A 61 -9.45 -15.50 -4.12
CA LEU A 61 -9.67 -14.78 -2.87
C LEU A 61 -11.18 -14.57 -2.70
N GLN A 62 -11.67 -14.72 -1.47
CA GLN A 62 -13.06 -14.41 -1.16
C GLN A 62 -13.31 -12.93 -1.46
N ASP A 63 -14.33 -12.63 -2.26
CA ASP A 63 -14.49 -11.32 -2.90
C ASP A 63 -14.64 -10.17 -1.91
N ALA A 64 -15.61 -10.24 -1.02
CA ALA A 64 -15.90 -9.13 -0.09
C ALA A 64 -14.72 -8.87 0.85
N LEU A 65 -14.16 -9.92 1.42
CA LEU A 65 -13.05 -9.81 2.35
C LEU A 65 -11.79 -9.27 1.66
N ALA A 66 -11.51 -9.73 0.43
CA ALA A 66 -10.37 -9.23 -0.33
C ALA A 66 -10.52 -7.74 -0.66
N ARG A 67 -11.73 -7.28 -0.99
CA ARG A 67 -11.97 -5.84 -1.23
C ARG A 67 -11.66 -5.01 0.01
N ILE A 68 -12.11 -5.44 1.17
CA ILE A 68 -11.86 -4.76 2.44
C ILE A 68 -10.36 -4.77 2.74
N ALA A 69 -9.72 -5.94 2.62
CA ALA A 69 -8.30 -6.10 2.90
C ALA A 69 -7.43 -5.21 1.99
N LEU A 70 -7.74 -5.17 0.69
CA LEU A 70 -7.01 -4.34 -0.27
C LEU A 70 -7.21 -2.85 0.00
N SER A 71 -8.41 -2.44 0.38
CA SER A 71 -8.67 -1.06 0.77
C SER A 71 -7.87 -0.67 2.01
N ALA A 72 -7.79 -1.55 3.00
CA ALA A 72 -6.97 -1.33 4.21
C ALA A 72 -5.48 -1.22 3.85
N ILE A 73 -4.98 -2.06 2.95
CA ILE A 73 -3.58 -1.99 2.49
C ILE A 73 -3.30 -0.67 1.80
N ILE A 74 -4.18 -0.23 0.91
CA ILE A 74 -4.02 1.05 0.19
C ILE A 74 -3.96 2.21 1.18
N LEU A 75 -4.95 2.30 2.08
CA LEU A 75 -4.98 3.36 3.10
C LEU A 75 -3.74 3.31 3.98
N GLY A 76 -3.37 2.14 4.45
CA GLY A 76 -2.22 1.95 5.32
C GLY A 76 -0.90 2.29 4.65
N ALA A 77 -0.68 1.81 3.44
CA ALA A 77 0.54 2.07 2.70
C ALA A 77 0.67 3.55 2.33
N CYS A 78 -0.43 4.17 1.90
CA CYS A 78 -0.41 5.60 1.57
C CYS A 78 -0.16 6.46 2.81
N LEU A 79 -0.79 6.15 3.93
CA LEU A 79 -0.60 6.90 5.19
C LEU A 79 0.83 6.74 5.72
N PHE A 80 1.32 5.50 5.78
CA PHE A 80 2.68 5.20 6.23
C PHE A 80 3.72 5.90 5.35
N SER A 81 3.58 5.76 4.03
CA SER A 81 4.53 6.35 3.08
C SER A 81 4.47 7.87 3.06
N ALA A 82 3.28 8.46 3.20
CA ALA A 82 3.13 9.92 3.29
C ALA A 82 3.85 10.48 4.52
N ASP A 83 3.74 9.81 5.66
CA ASP A 83 4.44 10.23 6.89
C ASP A 83 5.96 10.13 6.71
N LEU A 84 6.46 9.00 6.23
CA LEU A 84 7.90 8.82 6.04
C LEU A 84 8.45 9.73 4.94
N ALA A 85 7.68 9.99 3.89
CA ALA A 85 8.09 10.94 2.85
C ALA A 85 8.22 12.35 3.43
N ARG A 86 7.26 12.79 4.22
CA ARG A 86 7.34 14.10 4.86
C ARG A 86 8.54 14.19 5.79
N ARG A 87 8.81 13.16 6.58
CA ARG A 87 10.01 13.10 7.43
C ARG A 87 11.28 13.14 6.60
N GLY A 88 11.29 12.42 5.49
CA GLY A 88 12.47 12.34 4.62
C GLY A 88 12.79 13.64 3.89
N PHE A 89 11.78 14.41 3.48
CA PHE A 89 11.98 15.64 2.70
C PHE A 89 11.92 16.92 3.52
N SER A 90 11.17 16.96 4.62
CA SER A 90 11.04 18.17 5.45
C SER A 90 11.47 18.00 6.90
N GLY A 91 11.78 16.79 7.34
CA GLY A 91 12.14 16.48 8.71
C GLY A 91 10.96 16.42 9.68
N GLU A 92 9.74 16.61 9.21
CA GLU A 92 8.55 16.67 10.06
C GLU A 92 7.63 15.48 9.82
N ALA A 93 6.95 15.03 10.88
CA ALA A 93 5.89 14.02 10.77
C ALA A 93 4.66 14.61 10.09
N LEU A 94 3.85 13.73 9.44
CA LEU A 94 2.58 14.12 8.86
C LEU A 94 1.61 14.55 9.98
N PHE A 95 1.45 13.68 10.96
CA PHE A 95 0.76 13.94 12.23
C PHE A 95 1.19 12.86 13.23
N PRO A 96 0.91 13.04 14.56
CA PRO A 96 1.32 12.04 15.55
C PRO A 96 0.75 10.66 15.25
N ARG A 97 1.60 9.63 15.25
CA ARG A 97 1.24 8.23 15.06
C ARG A 97 0.76 7.86 13.65
N ALA A 98 0.99 8.72 12.64
CA ALA A 98 0.56 8.42 11.27
C ALA A 98 1.17 7.11 10.76
N ALA A 99 2.48 6.93 10.90
CA ALA A 99 3.15 5.71 10.44
C ALA A 99 2.70 4.45 11.18
N PRO A 100 2.61 4.41 12.53
CA PRO A 100 2.05 3.26 13.23
C PRO A 100 0.62 2.93 12.84
N ILE A 101 -0.23 3.92 12.68
CA ILE A 101 -1.62 3.70 12.22
C ILE A 101 -1.63 3.07 10.84
N GLY A 102 -0.84 3.61 9.92
CA GLY A 102 -0.69 3.03 8.59
C GLY A 102 -0.18 1.60 8.63
N GLY A 103 0.80 1.32 9.51
CA GLY A 103 1.32 -0.02 9.73
C GLY A 103 0.25 -1.01 10.19
N TRP A 104 -0.62 -0.62 11.12
CA TRP A 104 -1.71 -1.48 11.57
C TRP A 104 -2.71 -1.78 10.46
N PHE A 105 -3.04 -0.79 9.61
CA PHE A 105 -3.89 -1.03 8.45
C PHE A 105 -3.25 -2.02 7.46
N MET A 106 -1.95 -1.89 7.21
CA MET A 106 -1.25 -2.83 6.34
C MET A 106 -1.25 -4.24 6.92
N LEU A 107 -0.93 -4.39 8.20
CA LEU A 107 -0.94 -5.71 8.88
C LEU A 107 -2.34 -6.33 8.83
N GLY A 108 -3.37 -5.55 9.13
CA GLY A 108 -4.75 -6.00 9.05
C GLY A 108 -5.14 -6.43 7.63
N GLY A 109 -4.69 -5.69 6.64
CA GLY A 109 -4.91 -6.03 5.24
C GLY A 109 -4.24 -7.33 4.82
N TRP A 110 -2.98 -7.55 5.21
CA TRP A 110 -2.27 -8.80 4.95
C TRP A 110 -2.98 -9.99 5.61
N LEU A 111 -3.40 -9.83 6.87
CA LEU A 111 -4.16 -10.87 7.55
C LEU A 111 -5.49 -11.13 6.85
N GLY A 112 -6.17 -10.07 6.44
CA GLY A 112 -7.42 -10.18 5.68
C GLY A 112 -7.24 -10.93 4.36
N LEU A 113 -6.14 -10.71 3.64
CA LEU A 113 -5.83 -11.47 2.43
C LEU A 113 -5.58 -12.96 2.74
N THR A 114 -4.94 -13.25 3.85
CA THR A 114 -4.73 -14.63 4.30
C THR A 114 -6.08 -15.33 4.48
N ILE A 115 -7.01 -14.70 5.19
CA ILE A 115 -8.33 -15.26 5.44
C ILE A 115 -9.13 -15.35 4.13
N ALA A 116 -9.02 -14.34 3.27
CA ALA A 116 -9.68 -14.34 1.97
C ALA A 116 -9.23 -15.51 1.09
N ALA A 117 -7.94 -15.85 1.14
CA ALA A 117 -7.40 -17.00 0.41
C ALA A 117 -7.91 -18.32 0.99
N LEU A 118 -7.92 -18.44 2.33
CA LEU A 118 -8.40 -19.65 3.02
C LEU A 118 -9.89 -19.90 2.78
N THR A 119 -10.67 -18.86 2.58
CA THR A 119 -12.14 -18.96 2.42
C THR A 119 -12.59 -18.81 0.98
N ALA A 120 -11.66 -18.76 0.03
CA ALA A 120 -11.99 -18.69 -1.39
C ALA A 120 -12.66 -19.97 -1.86
N LYS A 121 -13.57 -19.84 -2.81
CA LYS A 121 -14.27 -21.01 -3.40
C LYS A 121 -13.36 -21.78 -4.35
N ARG A 122 -12.40 -21.12 -4.98
CA ARG A 122 -11.45 -21.73 -5.89
C ARG A 122 -10.15 -22.05 -5.14
N ALA A 123 -9.73 -23.28 -5.26
CA ALA A 123 -8.50 -23.73 -4.60
C ALA A 123 -7.22 -23.40 -5.40
#